data_7e272e5867c66dc6bc0faae12d46d213
#
_entry.id   7e272e5867c66dc6bc0faae12d46d213
#
_cell.length_a   1.000
_cell.length_b   1.000
_cell.length_c   1.000
_cell.angle_alpha   90.00
_cell.angle_beta   90.00
_cell.angle_gamma   90.00
#
_symmetry.space_group_name_H-M   'P 1'
#
loop_
_entity.id
_entity.type
_entity.pdbx_description
1 polymer ?
#
loop_
_entity_poly.entity_id
_entity_poly.type
_entity_poly.pdbx_seq_one_letter_code
_entity_poly.pdbx_strand_id
1 'polypeptide(L)'
;LINFDLTMFRRFAQSHGVNLSKYGKSHSVVFNSHRGSQLRANRRLEAAKTIHPQAAVEGTFWGMFQIGGFNWKRCGAESLENFVELMSRSERDQLDMFANFITNTGLVKHLQSKNWAAFARGYNGPAYARRRYHTRMASAYARHSKCEKQKTTVEPDSTSDSEG
;
A
#
# COMPACT_ATOMS: atom_id res chain seq x y z
N LEU A 1 -5.30 6.22 4.80
CA LEU A 1 -5.49 4.82 5.22
C LEU A 1 -4.15 4.26 5.70
N ILE A 2 -4.10 3.72 6.91
CA ILE A 2 -2.93 3.04 7.45
C ILE A 2 -3.30 1.71 8.11
N ASN A 3 -2.31 0.83 8.20
CA ASN A 3 -2.38 -0.39 9.02
C ASN A 3 -1.08 -0.50 9.83
N PHE A 4 -1.15 -0.19 11.11
CA PHE A 4 -0.02 -0.36 12.03
C PHE A 4 0.18 -1.84 12.33
N ASP A 5 1.35 -2.38 11.98
CA ASP A 5 1.68 -3.78 12.20
C ASP A 5 2.67 -3.92 13.37
N LEU A 6 2.19 -4.50 14.47
CA LEU A 6 3.00 -4.66 15.68
C LEU A 6 4.22 -5.57 15.45
N THR A 7 4.09 -6.59 14.62
CA THR A 7 5.19 -7.52 14.34
C THR A 7 6.31 -6.79 13.59
N MET A 8 5.93 -6.00 12.58
CA MET A 8 6.89 -5.19 11.84
C MET A 8 7.50 -4.09 12.72
N PHE A 9 6.70 -3.40 13.53
CA PHE A 9 7.21 -2.41 14.47
C PHE A 9 8.25 -3.02 15.42
N ARG A 10 7.96 -4.18 16.00
CA ARG A 10 8.92 -4.90 16.88
C ARG A 10 10.21 -5.20 16.16
N ARG A 11 10.13 -5.69 14.92
CA ARG A 11 11.30 -6.01 14.10
C ARG A 11 12.17 -4.77 13.85
N PHE A 12 11.55 -3.65 13.43
CA PHE A 12 12.30 -2.43 13.14
C PHE A 12 12.81 -1.75 14.42
N ALA A 13 12.03 -1.71 15.48
CA ALA A 13 12.49 -1.22 16.78
C ALA A 13 13.74 -1.98 17.26
N GLN A 14 13.71 -3.31 17.15
CA GLN A 14 14.86 -4.14 17.49
C GLN A 14 16.08 -3.87 16.60
N SER A 15 15.89 -3.68 15.30
CA SER A 15 16.98 -3.35 14.37
C SER A 15 17.61 -1.98 14.66
N HIS A 16 16.86 -1.06 15.26
CA HIS A 16 17.34 0.22 15.75
C HIS A 16 17.84 0.19 17.21
N GLY A 17 18.00 -1.00 17.81
CA GLY A 17 18.53 -1.18 19.15
C GLY A 17 17.57 -0.83 20.28
N VAL A 18 16.27 -0.70 20.02
CA VAL A 18 15.27 -0.35 21.03
C VAL A 18 14.85 -1.55 21.84
N ASN A 19 14.99 -1.48 23.16
CA ASN A 19 14.45 -2.49 24.08
C ASN A 19 12.98 -2.19 24.42
N LEU A 20 12.07 -2.86 23.72
CA LEU A 20 10.63 -2.66 23.88
C LEU A 20 10.05 -3.14 25.20
N SER A 21 10.76 -3.97 25.97
CA SER A 21 10.26 -4.46 27.28
C SER A 21 10.01 -3.34 28.29
N LYS A 22 10.73 -2.22 28.14
CA LYS A 22 10.60 -1.04 29.00
C LYS A 22 9.28 -0.28 28.79
N TYR A 23 8.61 -0.49 27.66
CA TYR A 23 7.45 0.29 27.23
C TYR A 23 6.09 -0.40 27.44
N GLY A 24 6.08 -1.67 27.84
CA GLY A 24 4.87 -2.48 27.89
C GLY A 24 3.73 -1.89 28.72
N LYS A 25 4.05 -1.25 29.87
CA LYS A 25 3.05 -0.62 30.74
C LYS A 25 2.65 0.77 30.25
N SER A 26 3.63 1.63 29.97
CA SER A 26 3.42 3.04 29.58
C SER A 26 2.80 3.20 28.19
N HIS A 27 3.04 2.24 27.28
CA HIS A 27 2.59 2.26 25.89
C HIS A 27 1.69 1.05 25.56
N SER A 28 0.85 0.65 26.51
CA SER A 28 -0.03 -0.52 26.33
C SER A 28 -0.88 -0.47 25.05
N VAL A 29 -1.28 0.72 24.61
CA VAL A 29 -2.03 0.93 23.37
C VAL A 29 -1.30 0.41 22.13
N VAL A 30 0.04 0.45 22.10
CA VAL A 30 0.85 -0.08 21.00
C VAL A 30 0.79 -1.59 20.93
N PHE A 31 0.86 -2.24 22.11
CA PHE A 31 1.03 -3.68 22.23
C PHE A 31 -0.29 -4.46 22.28
N ASN A 32 -1.39 -3.81 22.65
CA ASN A 32 -2.69 -4.45 22.70
C ASN A 32 -3.20 -4.75 21.29
N SER A 33 -3.61 -6.02 21.08
CA SER A 33 -4.22 -6.45 19.83
C SER A 33 -5.63 -5.88 19.72
N HIS A 34 -5.84 -4.99 18.76
CA HIS A 34 -7.18 -4.53 18.42
C HIS A 34 -7.40 -4.61 16.92
N ARG A 35 -8.31 -5.47 16.50
CA ARG A 35 -8.94 -5.36 15.19
C ARG A 35 -9.82 -4.12 15.25
N GLY A 36 -9.63 -3.18 14.33
CA GLY A 36 -10.44 -2.01 14.46
C GLY A 36 -10.33 -0.93 13.41
N SER A 37 -10.78 0.23 13.79
CA SER A 37 -10.94 1.41 12.97
C SER A 37 -9.61 2.10 12.65
N GLN A 38 -9.62 2.96 11.64
CA GLN A 38 -8.48 3.84 11.30
C GLN A 38 -8.06 4.71 12.50
N LEU A 39 -9.01 5.14 13.33
CA LEU A 39 -8.71 5.89 14.54
C LEU A 39 -7.77 5.10 15.48
N ARG A 40 -8.03 3.82 15.67
CA ARG A 40 -7.17 2.96 16.52
C ARG A 40 -5.80 2.72 15.88
N ALA A 41 -5.74 2.53 14.56
CA ALA A 41 -4.48 2.38 13.86
C ALA A 41 -3.61 3.64 14.02
N ASN A 42 -4.21 4.82 13.86
CA ASN A 42 -3.52 6.09 14.06
C ASN A 42 -3.05 6.27 15.51
N ARG A 43 -3.89 6.00 16.52
CA ARG A 43 -3.50 6.07 17.94
C ARG A 43 -2.32 5.17 18.27
N ARG A 44 -2.28 3.96 17.70
CA ARG A 44 -1.16 3.04 17.87
C ARG A 44 0.11 3.56 17.21
N LEU A 45 0.01 4.09 16.00
CA LEU A 45 1.12 4.68 15.28
C LEU A 45 1.71 5.87 16.06
N GLU A 46 0.86 6.80 16.51
CA GLU A 46 1.32 7.97 17.26
C GLU A 46 2.00 7.57 18.59
N ALA A 47 1.41 6.62 19.32
CA ALA A 47 2.05 6.08 20.52
C ALA A 47 3.37 5.35 20.22
N ALA A 48 3.46 4.62 19.10
CA ALA A 48 4.70 3.95 18.68
C ALA A 48 5.79 4.96 18.28
N LYS A 49 5.41 6.09 17.68
CA LYS A 49 6.34 7.19 17.36
C LYS A 49 7.01 7.77 18.61
N THR A 50 6.34 7.82 19.75
CA THR A 50 6.95 8.29 21.01
C THR A 50 7.98 7.31 21.56
N ILE A 51 7.97 6.05 21.13
CA ILE A 51 9.02 5.07 21.43
C ILE A 51 10.19 5.22 20.46
N HIS A 52 9.88 5.13 19.15
CA HIS A 52 10.87 5.26 18.09
C HIS A 52 10.20 5.68 16.77
N PRO A 53 10.30 6.95 16.35
CA PRO A 53 9.57 7.48 15.19
C PRO A 53 9.82 6.70 13.91
N GLN A 54 11.09 6.44 13.58
CA GLN A 54 11.46 5.74 12.35
C GLN A 54 10.90 4.32 12.32
N ALA A 55 11.10 3.54 13.38
CA ALA A 55 10.58 2.17 13.45
C ALA A 55 9.04 2.10 13.37
N ALA A 56 8.35 3.11 13.92
CA ALA A 56 6.90 3.20 13.86
C ALA A 56 6.39 3.39 12.44
N VAL A 57 7.03 4.27 11.66
CA VAL A 57 6.69 4.52 10.26
C VAL A 57 7.06 3.32 9.39
N GLU A 58 8.26 2.75 9.57
CA GLU A 58 8.72 1.55 8.87
C GLU A 58 7.79 0.35 9.11
N GLY A 59 7.29 0.19 10.34
CA GLY A 59 6.38 -0.88 10.75
C GLY A 59 4.91 -0.66 10.38
N THR A 60 4.57 0.40 9.66
CA THR A 60 3.21 0.71 9.23
C THR A 60 3.05 0.51 7.73
N PHE A 61 1.89 -0.02 7.31
CA PHE A 61 1.50 -0.08 5.90
C PHE A 61 0.62 1.11 5.54
N TRP A 62 0.92 1.77 4.42
CA TRP A 62 0.41 3.09 4.06
C TRP A 62 -0.40 3.09 2.77
N GLY A 63 -1.45 3.92 2.76
CA GLY A 63 -2.22 4.25 1.58
C GLY A 63 -3.13 3.15 1.07
N MET A 64 -3.74 3.38 -0.08
CA MET A 64 -4.66 2.42 -0.71
C MET A 64 -3.96 1.14 -1.16
N PHE A 65 -2.67 1.20 -1.45
CA PHE A 65 -1.86 0.05 -1.88
C PHE A 65 -1.19 -0.68 -0.72
N GLN A 66 -1.32 -0.19 0.51
CA GLN A 66 -0.76 -0.79 1.72
C GLN A 66 0.73 -1.10 1.60
N ILE A 67 1.52 -0.11 1.18
CA ILE A 67 2.97 -0.23 1.08
C ILE A 67 3.60 -0.04 2.46
N GLY A 68 4.44 -0.98 2.90
CA GLY A 68 5.15 -0.85 4.16
C GLY A 68 6.14 0.32 4.13
N GLY A 69 6.18 1.13 5.20
CA GLY A 69 7.06 2.29 5.30
C GLY A 69 8.53 1.97 5.07
N PHE A 70 8.96 0.75 5.41
CA PHE A 70 10.32 0.28 5.15
C PHE A 70 10.71 0.22 3.67
N ASN A 71 9.74 0.38 2.75
CA ASN A 71 9.97 0.42 1.31
C ASN A 71 10.11 1.85 0.74
N TRP A 72 10.19 2.87 1.57
CA TRP A 72 10.20 4.26 1.14
C TRP A 72 11.18 4.57 0.01
N LYS A 73 12.41 4.04 0.08
CA LYS A 73 13.42 4.21 -0.98
C LYS A 73 12.98 3.60 -2.31
N ARG A 74 12.35 2.43 -2.27
CA ARG A 74 11.83 1.76 -3.48
C ARG A 74 10.64 2.49 -4.08
N CYS A 75 9.95 3.30 -3.29
CA CYS A 75 8.87 4.17 -3.75
C CYS A 75 9.39 5.48 -4.36
N GLY A 76 10.71 5.72 -4.34
CA GLY A 76 11.31 6.95 -4.86
C GLY A 76 11.16 8.16 -3.94
N ALA A 77 10.85 7.96 -2.66
CA ALA A 77 10.82 9.04 -1.69
C ALA A 77 12.25 9.46 -1.31
N GLU A 78 12.44 10.74 -1.02
CA GLU A 78 13.73 11.32 -0.65
C GLU A 78 14.12 11.00 0.81
N SER A 79 13.10 10.88 1.67
CA SER A 79 13.24 10.52 3.07
C SER A 79 12.00 9.74 3.56
N LEU A 80 12.09 9.22 4.78
CA LEU A 80 10.94 8.54 5.41
C LEU A 80 9.81 9.53 5.71
N GLU A 81 10.13 10.76 6.08
CA GLU A 81 9.19 11.86 6.29
C GLU A 81 8.50 12.24 4.98
N ASN A 82 9.25 12.39 3.90
CA ASN A 82 8.71 12.65 2.56
C ASN A 82 7.79 11.52 2.09
N PHE A 83 8.13 10.27 2.39
CA PHE A 83 7.23 9.13 2.13
C PHE A 83 5.88 9.30 2.83
N VAL A 84 5.88 9.64 4.13
CA VAL A 84 4.65 9.85 4.91
C VAL A 84 3.84 11.01 4.36
N GLU A 85 4.51 12.11 4.02
CA GLU A 85 3.87 13.28 3.39
C GLU A 85 3.15 12.89 2.10
N LEU A 86 3.85 12.25 1.17
CA LEU A 86 3.29 11.82 -0.13
C LEU A 86 2.14 10.81 0.05
N MET A 87 2.28 9.85 0.96
CA MET A 87 1.21 8.88 1.28
C MET A 87 -0.03 9.52 1.93
N SER A 88 0.12 10.74 2.47
CA SER A 88 -0.96 11.47 3.15
C SER A 88 -1.58 12.56 2.29
N ARG A 89 -0.88 13.04 1.26
CA ARG A 89 -1.23 14.23 0.49
C ARG A 89 -2.36 13.98 -0.52
N SER A 90 -2.22 12.92 -1.33
CA SER A 90 -3.23 12.62 -2.36
C SER A 90 -3.21 11.15 -2.80
N GLU A 91 -4.32 10.70 -3.42
CA GLU A 91 -4.40 9.38 -4.06
C GLU A 91 -3.47 9.30 -5.27
N ARG A 92 -3.23 10.41 -5.96
CA ARG A 92 -2.30 10.50 -7.07
C ARG A 92 -0.87 10.21 -6.60
N ASP A 93 -0.42 10.83 -5.52
CA ASP A 93 0.90 10.57 -4.96
C ASP A 93 1.06 9.12 -4.52
N GLN A 94 0.01 8.53 -3.92
CA GLN A 94 0.02 7.11 -3.54
C GLN A 94 0.16 6.20 -4.76
N LEU A 95 -0.49 6.54 -5.89
CA LEU A 95 -0.37 5.80 -7.13
C LEU A 95 1.04 5.94 -7.74
N ASP A 96 1.61 7.13 -7.74
CA ASP A 96 2.96 7.37 -8.25
C ASP A 96 4.00 6.61 -7.42
N MET A 97 3.86 6.59 -6.09
CA MET A 97 4.70 5.78 -5.20
C MET A 97 4.55 4.28 -5.44
N PHE A 98 3.33 3.81 -5.69
CA PHE A 98 3.09 2.42 -6.07
C PHE A 98 3.75 2.08 -7.42
N ALA A 99 3.61 2.95 -8.42
CA ALA A 99 4.22 2.76 -9.73
C ALA A 99 5.76 2.67 -9.61
N ASN A 100 6.38 3.58 -8.84
CA ASN A 100 7.82 3.53 -8.55
C ASN A 100 8.21 2.22 -7.85
N PHE A 101 7.43 1.81 -6.84
CA PHE A 101 7.70 0.57 -6.11
C PHE A 101 7.70 -0.65 -7.02
N ILE A 102 6.67 -0.85 -7.85
CA ILE A 102 6.57 -2.02 -8.74
C ILE A 102 7.63 -1.99 -9.84
N THR A 103 8.05 -0.79 -10.29
CA THR A 103 9.14 -0.61 -11.25
C THR A 103 10.47 -1.01 -10.61
N ASN A 104 10.80 -0.43 -9.45
CA ASN A 104 12.06 -0.64 -8.75
C ASN A 104 12.20 -2.06 -8.15
N THR A 105 11.11 -2.80 -8.03
CA THR A 105 11.10 -4.19 -7.59
C THR A 105 10.97 -5.21 -8.73
N GLY A 106 10.91 -4.75 -9.99
CA GLY A 106 10.82 -5.61 -11.17
C GLY A 106 9.46 -6.31 -11.34
N LEU A 107 8.40 -5.81 -10.70
CA LEU A 107 7.07 -6.43 -10.74
C LEU A 107 6.26 -6.04 -11.98
N VAL A 108 6.63 -4.97 -12.69
CA VAL A 108 5.91 -4.46 -13.88
C VAL A 108 5.73 -5.55 -14.94
N LYS A 109 6.76 -6.35 -15.20
CA LYS A 109 6.70 -7.46 -16.17
C LYS A 109 5.58 -8.45 -15.92
N HIS A 110 5.24 -8.69 -14.66
CA HIS A 110 4.16 -9.58 -14.27
C HIS A 110 2.77 -8.98 -14.53
N LEU A 111 2.64 -7.65 -14.38
CA LEU A 111 1.41 -6.95 -14.76
C LEU A 111 1.23 -6.93 -16.30
N GLN A 112 2.29 -6.62 -17.04
CA GLN A 112 2.26 -6.61 -18.51
C GLN A 112 1.88 -7.97 -19.10
N SER A 113 2.42 -9.05 -18.54
CA SER A 113 2.10 -10.43 -18.95
C SER A 113 0.81 -10.99 -18.31
N LYS A 114 0.11 -10.20 -17.48
CA LYS A 114 -1.07 -10.62 -16.72
C LYS A 114 -0.81 -11.86 -15.86
N ASN A 115 0.44 -12.04 -15.43
CA ASN A 115 0.81 -13.11 -14.50
C ASN A 115 0.49 -12.70 -13.06
N TRP A 116 -0.81 -12.77 -12.71
CA TRP A 116 -1.33 -12.33 -11.42
C TRP A 116 -0.75 -13.10 -10.25
N ALA A 117 -0.41 -14.36 -10.43
CA ALA A 117 0.19 -15.19 -9.39
C ALA A 117 1.62 -14.72 -9.07
N ALA A 118 2.45 -14.49 -10.08
CA ALA A 118 3.81 -13.99 -9.89
C ALA A 118 3.80 -12.57 -9.31
N PHE A 119 2.92 -11.70 -9.79
CA PHE A 119 2.77 -10.35 -9.22
C PHE A 119 2.35 -10.42 -7.75
N ALA A 120 1.28 -11.16 -7.43
CA ALA A 120 0.78 -11.27 -6.07
C ALA A 120 1.80 -11.90 -5.12
N ARG A 121 2.59 -12.86 -5.59
CA ARG A 121 3.70 -13.44 -4.81
C ARG A 121 4.78 -12.41 -4.49
N GLY A 122 5.19 -11.63 -5.48
CA GLY A 122 6.22 -10.60 -5.31
C GLY A 122 5.76 -9.43 -4.45
N TYR A 123 4.50 -9.05 -4.57
CA TYR A 123 3.92 -7.91 -3.86
C TYR A 123 3.46 -8.25 -2.44
N ASN A 124 2.72 -9.35 -2.28
CA ASN A 124 2.07 -9.74 -1.01
C ASN A 124 2.82 -10.85 -0.26
N GLY A 125 3.92 -11.37 -0.84
CA GLY A 125 4.68 -12.45 -0.25
C GLY A 125 4.06 -13.85 -0.46
N PRO A 126 4.68 -14.90 0.11
CA PRO A 126 4.35 -16.31 -0.20
C PRO A 126 2.93 -16.72 0.21
N ALA A 127 2.30 -16.02 1.14
CA ALA A 127 0.94 -16.32 1.59
C ALA A 127 -0.16 -15.77 0.66
N TYR A 128 0.19 -15.19 -0.50
CA TYR A 128 -0.75 -14.57 -1.45
C TYR A 128 -1.89 -15.48 -1.89
N ALA A 129 -1.60 -16.77 -2.08
CA ALA A 129 -2.58 -17.75 -2.55
C ALA A 129 -3.70 -18.01 -1.53
N ARG A 130 -3.35 -18.11 -0.25
CA ARG A 130 -4.32 -18.27 0.85
C ARG A 130 -5.30 -17.11 0.93
N ARG A 131 -4.86 -15.90 0.62
CA ARG A 131 -5.68 -14.67 0.60
C ARG A 131 -6.34 -14.41 -0.77
N ARG A 132 -6.09 -15.29 -1.76
CA ARG A 132 -6.66 -15.22 -3.10
C ARG A 132 -6.39 -13.91 -3.84
N TYR A 133 -5.26 -13.24 -3.57
CA TYR A 133 -4.92 -11.96 -4.22
C TYR A 133 -4.87 -12.09 -5.74
N HIS A 134 -4.24 -13.14 -6.26
CA HIS A 134 -4.10 -13.40 -7.70
C HIS A 134 -5.44 -13.56 -8.40
N THR A 135 -6.39 -14.31 -7.82
CA THR A 135 -7.73 -14.50 -8.41
C THR A 135 -8.57 -13.23 -8.35
N ARG A 136 -8.45 -12.47 -7.27
CA ARG A 136 -9.13 -11.17 -7.11
C ARG A 136 -8.64 -10.16 -8.14
N MET A 137 -7.32 -10.10 -8.40
CA MET A 137 -6.72 -9.24 -9.42
C MET A 137 -7.19 -9.63 -10.82
N ALA A 138 -7.15 -10.94 -11.17
CA ALA A 138 -7.64 -11.43 -12.45
C ALA A 138 -9.10 -11.06 -12.69
N SER A 139 -9.96 -11.25 -11.68
CA SER A 139 -11.38 -10.89 -11.77
C SER A 139 -11.62 -9.39 -11.89
N ALA A 140 -10.84 -8.57 -11.16
CA ALA A 140 -10.92 -7.11 -11.25
C ALA A 140 -10.50 -6.64 -12.66
N TYR A 141 -9.39 -7.14 -13.18
CA TYR A 141 -8.93 -6.82 -14.53
C TYR A 141 -9.98 -7.19 -15.59
N ALA A 142 -10.52 -8.41 -15.55
CA ALA A 142 -11.52 -8.85 -16.51
C ALA A 142 -12.79 -7.97 -16.50
N ARG A 143 -13.21 -7.51 -15.33
CA ARG A 143 -14.36 -6.62 -15.18
C ARG A 143 -14.10 -5.22 -15.76
N HIS A 144 -12.97 -4.62 -15.43
CA HIS A 144 -12.62 -3.27 -15.88
C HIS A 144 -12.32 -3.23 -17.38
N SER A 145 -11.66 -4.25 -17.94
CA SER A 145 -11.38 -4.35 -19.38
C SER A 145 -12.65 -4.46 -20.23
N LYS A 146 -13.73 -5.05 -19.71
CA LYS A 146 -15.03 -5.07 -20.39
C LYS A 146 -15.69 -3.69 -20.39
N CYS A 147 -15.57 -2.96 -19.28
CA CYS A 147 -16.16 -1.63 -19.14
C CYS A 147 -15.49 -0.60 -20.09
N GLU A 148 -14.17 -0.70 -20.29
CA GLU A 148 -13.46 0.15 -21.25
C GLU A 148 -13.86 -0.11 -22.69
N LYS A 149 -14.01 -1.39 -23.09
CA LYS A 149 -14.48 -1.74 -24.43
C LYS A 149 -15.89 -1.22 -24.73
N GLN A 150 -16.77 -1.17 -23.74
CA GLN A 150 -18.10 -0.62 -23.91
C GLN A 150 -18.11 0.90 -24.07
N LYS A 151 -17.17 1.62 -23.43
CA LYS A 151 -17.06 3.07 -23.56
C LYS A 151 -16.53 3.49 -24.94
N THR A 152 -15.62 2.72 -25.52
CA THR A 152 -15.06 2.98 -26.87
C THR A 152 -16.03 2.65 -28.02
N THR A 153 -17.08 1.88 -27.77
CA THR A 153 -18.10 1.56 -28.79
C THR A 153 -19.28 2.52 -28.81
N VAL A 154 -19.31 3.53 -27.94
CA VAL A 154 -20.35 4.56 -27.87
C VAL A 154 -19.75 5.92 -28.16
N GLU A 155 -19.16 6.09 -29.33
CA GLU A 155 -19.03 7.44 -29.92
C GLU A 155 -20.22 7.66 -30.85
N PRO A 156 -20.99 8.72 -30.68
CA PRO A 156 -22.10 9.04 -31.56
C PRO A 156 -21.55 9.55 -32.89
N ASP A 157 -21.96 8.91 -33.94
CA ASP A 157 -21.94 9.46 -35.29
C ASP A 157 -22.78 10.76 -35.28
N SER A 158 -22.12 11.88 -35.27
CA SER A 158 -22.74 13.18 -35.46
C SER A 158 -21.97 13.93 -36.52
N THR A 159 -22.36 13.70 -37.77
CA THR A 159 -22.37 14.77 -38.76
C THR A 159 -23.12 14.31 -40.02
N SER A 160 -24.33 14.74 -40.13
CA SER A 160 -24.90 15.05 -41.44
C SER A 160 -25.60 16.38 -41.35
N ASP A 161 -24.83 17.42 -41.44
CA ASP A 161 -25.36 18.69 -41.91
C ASP A 161 -25.50 18.54 -43.41
N SER A 162 -26.71 18.46 -43.89
CA SER A 162 -27.09 18.73 -45.26
C SER A 162 -27.79 20.06 -45.31
N GLU A 163 -27.07 20.98 -45.90
CA GLU A 163 -27.63 22.25 -46.39
C GLU A 163 -28.81 21.99 -47.32
N GLY A 164 -29.80 22.87 -47.18
CA GLY A 164 -30.89 23.06 -48.10
C GLY A 164 -31.49 24.44 -47.90
#